data_a4206126bb10037ef50ed8400fe6ad4a
#
_entry.id   a4206126bb10037ef50ed8400fe6ad4a
#
_cell.length_a   1.000
_cell.length_b   1.000
_cell.length_c   1.000
_cell.angle_alpha   90.00
_cell.angle_beta   90.00
_cell.angle_gamma   90.00
#
_symmetry.space_group_name_H-M   'P 1'
#
loop_
_entity.id
_entity.type
_entity.pdbx_description
1 polymer ?
#
loop_
_entity_poly.entity_id
_entity_poly.type
_entity_poly.pdbx_seq_one_letter_code
_entity_poly.pdbx_strand_id
1 'polypeptide(L)'
;MEKCVSASSSSPSPEIKDGVESAESTPQEGFFSPLIQSHTPWMNPICVDALSCSMATLCFTATPALCFCCHCCGRFLHHHHTSTSLQHAKAQLISVAQMPRQQLGDPEVMEMILGQLKDHFCDLMMDQHCVFSILAIFQASSVRHITRILHLLIQNHHKLKEVCMHNHGSVVIQKLLEHLKSPEQICGAIFAVKRISVRLCKSVNGGHVINHCFKLFSPALTRFIIDEVAKNCVEIATDKSGCSVLQKCLHHAKDNTMKRLIEEIVSHASVLTEHPFGNYAVQYIVKMKIPGVNAEIVLQLEGSYAQLSMNKHASNVVEHLLEFSEEKDAAKIIQELMYSHNFLRIIQDPYGNYVVQRALQNCKGSVYKMLSTVILLNYPHLHTHPYGKRVLTFVQRRKNCEQRNISKQGGSAS
;
A
#
# COMPACT_ATOMS: atom_id res chain seq x y z
N MET A 1 -13.14 15.73 52.68
CA MET A 1 -12.15 16.37 53.61
C MET A 1 -10.84 16.28 52.91
N GLU A 2 -10.52 17.32 52.31
CA GLU A 2 -9.48 18.36 52.56
C GLU A 2 -8.15 17.92 51.97
N LYS A 3 -7.77 18.58 50.90
CA LYS A 3 -6.96 19.83 50.77
C LYS A 3 -5.46 19.52 50.93
N CYS A 4 -4.66 19.85 50.09
CA CYS A 4 -4.05 21.07 49.49
C CYS A 4 -2.54 20.77 49.45
N VAL A 5 -1.62 21.33 48.72
CA VAL A 5 -1.43 22.46 47.85
C VAL A 5 0.01 22.38 47.31
N SER A 6 0.18 22.69 46.06
CA SER A 6 1.24 23.39 45.33
C SER A 6 2.63 23.64 45.94
N ALA A 7 3.67 23.54 45.08
CA ALA A 7 4.56 24.63 44.74
C ALA A 7 5.61 24.30 43.66
N SER A 8 5.67 25.12 42.69
CA SER A 8 6.54 25.57 41.65
C SER A 8 8.00 25.91 42.03
N SER A 9 8.94 25.67 41.08
CA SER A 9 10.08 26.57 40.75
C SER A 9 10.85 25.94 39.58
N SER A 10 10.79 26.42 38.38
CA SER A 10 11.57 27.41 37.62
C SER A 10 13.08 27.15 37.51
N SER A 11 13.50 26.71 36.29
CA SER A 11 14.61 27.06 35.37
C SER A 11 16.01 27.45 35.94
N PRO A 12 17.14 27.44 35.17
CA PRO A 12 17.24 27.84 33.75
C PRO A 12 18.21 27.00 32.87
N SER A 13 18.16 27.28 31.59
CA SER A 13 19.13 26.88 30.55
C SER A 13 20.42 27.67 30.60
N PRO A 14 21.50 27.24 29.95
CA PRO A 14 22.41 28.18 29.33
C PRO A 14 22.67 27.92 27.82
N GLU A 15 23.06 29.03 27.21
CA GLU A 15 23.26 29.37 25.81
C GLU A 15 24.46 28.72 25.09
N ILE A 16 24.28 28.68 23.80
CA ILE A 16 25.09 28.60 22.59
C ILE A 16 26.54 29.15 22.68
N LYS A 17 27.48 28.45 22.01
CA LYS A 17 28.55 29.06 21.20
C LYS A 17 28.91 28.19 19.98
N ASP A 18 29.00 28.91 18.84
CA ASP A 18 29.33 28.47 17.50
C ASP A 18 30.73 27.90 17.33
N GLY A 19 30.89 26.93 16.42
CA GLY A 19 32.17 26.50 15.90
C GLY A 19 31.95 25.73 14.59
N VAL A 20 32.18 26.42 13.48
CA VAL A 20 32.13 25.91 12.11
C VAL A 20 33.34 25.04 11.84
N GLU A 21 33.16 23.80 11.38
CA GLU A 21 34.09 23.13 10.50
C GLU A 21 33.38 22.10 9.61
N SER A 22 33.63 22.24 8.32
CA SER A 22 33.10 21.48 7.20
C SER A 22 33.72 20.06 7.10
N ALA A 23 32.88 19.02 6.98
CA ALA A 23 33.28 17.73 6.45
C ALA A 23 32.12 17.04 5.74
N GLU A 24 32.40 16.54 4.57
CA GLU A 24 31.53 15.91 3.58
C GLU A 24 30.54 14.88 4.14
N SER A 25 29.29 15.02 3.75
CA SER A 25 28.18 14.15 4.13
C SER A 25 27.92 13.09 3.08
N THR A 26 28.16 11.84 3.43
CA THR A 26 27.51 10.69 2.78
C THR A 26 26.09 10.50 3.32
N PRO A 27 25.09 10.18 2.50
CA PRO A 27 23.71 10.12 2.97
C PRO A 27 23.46 8.86 3.80
N GLN A 28 23.12 9.05 5.07
CA GLN A 28 22.52 8.01 5.90
C GLN A 28 21.02 7.93 5.60
N GLU A 29 20.60 6.96 4.81
CA GLU A 29 19.19 6.53 4.79
C GLU A 29 18.90 5.64 6.00
N GLY A 30 18.49 6.27 7.08
CA GLY A 30 17.91 5.60 8.25
C GLY A 30 16.40 5.42 8.04
N PHE A 31 15.97 4.23 7.60
CA PHE A 31 14.55 3.85 7.62
C PHE A 31 14.11 3.48 9.04
N PHE A 32 13.73 4.47 9.81
CA PHE A 32 12.81 4.26 10.93
C PHE A 32 11.39 4.26 10.38
N SER A 33 10.74 3.09 10.42
CA SER A 33 9.29 3.01 10.20
C SER A 33 8.58 3.68 11.36
N PRO A 34 7.74 4.71 11.13
CA PRO A 34 6.89 5.24 12.18
C PRO A 34 5.76 4.25 12.48
N LEU A 35 5.50 4.04 13.75
CA LEU A 35 4.28 3.49 14.31
C LEU A 35 3.06 4.09 13.58
N ILE A 36 2.19 3.25 13.06
CA ILE A 36 0.90 3.65 12.53
C ILE A 36 0.02 4.09 13.71
N GLN A 37 0.07 5.36 14.05
CA GLN A 37 -1.03 6.01 14.73
C GLN A 37 -2.13 6.26 13.69
N SER A 38 -3.34 5.87 14.06
CA SER A 38 -4.57 6.06 13.33
C SER A 38 -4.91 7.54 13.18
N HIS A 39 -4.35 8.20 12.16
CA HIS A 39 -4.89 9.44 11.62
C HIS A 39 -4.69 9.43 10.11
N THR A 40 -5.81 9.35 9.41
CA THR A 40 -5.91 9.59 7.99
C THR A 40 -5.45 11.00 7.65
N PRO A 41 -4.49 11.14 6.71
CA PRO A 41 -4.64 12.16 5.72
C PRO A 41 -4.21 11.66 4.33
N TRP A 42 -5.12 11.05 3.61
CA TRP A 42 -4.99 10.84 2.17
C TRP A 42 -6.10 11.62 1.45
N MET A 43 -6.35 12.85 1.86
CA MET A 43 -6.92 13.88 1.02
C MET A 43 -5.85 14.92 0.80
N ASN A 44 -5.08 14.79 -0.28
CA ASN A 44 -4.53 15.97 -0.90
C ASN A 44 -5.73 16.79 -1.39
N PRO A 45 -5.93 18.00 -0.90
CA PRO A 45 -6.87 18.92 -1.50
C PRO A 45 -6.32 19.20 -2.90
N ILE A 46 -7.08 18.83 -3.94
CA ILE A 46 -6.88 19.36 -5.28
C ILE A 46 -7.00 20.87 -5.11
N CYS A 47 -5.89 21.54 -5.31
CA CYS A 47 -5.77 22.98 -5.26
C CYS A 47 -6.77 23.59 -6.26
N VAL A 48 -7.76 24.31 -5.74
CA VAL A 48 -8.83 24.96 -6.55
C VAL A 48 -8.32 26.26 -7.18
N ASP A 49 -7.04 26.58 -7.04
CA ASP A 49 -6.44 27.84 -7.54
C ASP A 49 -5.46 27.59 -8.69
N ALA A 50 -6.00 27.24 -9.86
CA ALA A 50 -5.29 27.38 -11.13
C ALA A 50 -6.26 27.51 -12.31
N LEU A 51 -7.18 28.46 -12.22
CA LEU A 51 -7.96 28.92 -13.37
C LEU A 51 -7.79 30.44 -13.53
N SER A 52 -6.63 30.84 -13.96
CA SER A 52 -6.46 32.09 -14.71
C SER A 52 -5.14 32.07 -15.48
N CYS A 53 -5.26 32.14 -16.72
CA CYS A 53 -4.37 32.60 -17.79
C CYS A 53 -4.33 31.63 -18.98
N SER A 54 -4.84 32.03 -19.99
CA SER A 54 -4.31 32.59 -21.21
C SER A 54 -4.96 31.98 -22.45
N MET A 55 -5.86 32.75 -23.04
CA MET A 55 -6.22 32.61 -24.43
C MET A 55 -5.00 32.95 -25.29
N ALA A 56 -4.61 32.04 -26.15
CA ALA A 56 -3.78 32.35 -27.30
C ALA A 56 -4.36 31.65 -28.53
N THR A 57 -4.99 32.46 -29.37
CA THR A 57 -5.44 32.19 -30.71
C THR A 57 -4.26 31.82 -31.60
N LEU A 58 -4.33 30.68 -32.25
CA LEU A 58 -3.56 30.45 -33.49
C LEU A 58 -4.40 29.68 -34.49
N CYS A 59 -4.86 30.40 -35.49
CA CYS A 59 -5.39 29.90 -36.76
C CYS A 59 -4.28 29.19 -37.54
N PHE A 60 -4.52 27.94 -37.94
CA PHE A 60 -3.82 27.36 -39.07
C PHE A 60 -4.85 26.79 -40.07
N THR A 61 -5.00 27.51 -41.16
CA THR A 61 -5.61 27.06 -42.40
C THR A 61 -4.57 26.27 -43.19
N ALA A 62 -4.83 24.96 -43.38
CA ALA A 62 -4.17 24.21 -44.44
C ALA A 62 -5.17 23.18 -44.99
N THR A 63 -5.55 23.35 -46.21
CA THR A 63 -6.32 22.41 -47.04
C THR A 63 -5.49 21.16 -47.36
N PRO A 64 -6.03 19.94 -47.15
CA PRO A 64 -5.33 18.73 -47.64
C PRO A 64 -5.73 18.41 -49.05
N ALA A 65 -4.73 18.34 -49.95
CA ALA A 65 -4.87 17.78 -51.28
C ALA A 65 -5.15 16.27 -51.23
N LEU A 66 -6.13 15.84 -51.97
CA LEU A 66 -6.56 14.44 -52.13
C LEU A 66 -5.46 13.61 -52.81
N CYS A 67 -4.91 12.64 -52.10
CA CYS A 67 -4.09 11.59 -52.66
C CYS A 67 -4.89 10.27 -52.68
N PHE A 68 -5.22 9.82 -53.86
CA PHE A 68 -5.82 8.50 -54.11
C PHE A 68 -4.71 7.46 -54.18
N CYS A 69 -4.49 6.69 -53.12
CA CYS A 69 -3.77 5.43 -53.23
C CYS A 69 -4.02 4.51 -52.02
N CYS A 70 -4.63 3.37 -52.36
CA CYS A 70 -4.58 2.06 -51.76
C CYS A 70 -4.78 1.90 -50.21
N HIS A 71 -5.32 0.83 -49.86
CA HIS A 71 -5.44 0.01 -48.61
C HIS A 71 -5.09 0.64 -47.22
N CYS A 72 -4.33 1.72 -47.14
CA CYS A 72 -4.05 2.48 -45.90
C CYS A 72 -5.19 3.43 -45.51
N CYS A 73 -6.04 3.84 -46.44
CA CYS A 73 -7.08 4.83 -46.20
C CYS A 73 -8.22 4.36 -45.31
N GLY A 74 -8.47 3.03 -45.26
CA GLY A 74 -9.52 2.47 -44.39
C GLY A 74 -9.24 2.64 -42.89
N ARG A 75 -7.98 2.56 -42.49
CA ARG A 75 -7.58 2.81 -41.08
C ARG A 75 -7.54 4.30 -40.72
N PHE A 76 -7.14 5.15 -41.67
CA PHE A 76 -7.09 6.61 -41.45
C PHE A 76 -8.49 7.22 -41.39
N LEU A 77 -9.41 6.78 -42.21
CA LEU A 77 -10.82 7.26 -42.21
C LEU A 77 -11.53 6.82 -40.92
N HIS A 78 -11.27 5.62 -40.41
CA HIS A 78 -11.84 5.16 -39.13
C HIS A 78 -11.32 5.98 -37.95
N HIS A 79 -10.05 6.36 -37.93
CA HIS A 79 -9.47 7.22 -36.88
C HIS A 79 -9.98 8.67 -36.98
N HIS A 80 -10.19 9.23 -38.17
CA HIS A 80 -10.74 10.57 -38.31
C HIS A 80 -12.23 10.66 -37.92
N HIS A 81 -13.04 9.67 -38.28
CA HIS A 81 -14.44 9.61 -37.87
C HIS A 81 -14.63 9.42 -36.37
N THR A 82 -13.83 8.60 -35.73
CA THR A 82 -13.87 8.41 -34.25
C THR A 82 -13.41 9.66 -33.52
N SER A 83 -12.39 10.37 -34.02
CA SER A 83 -11.91 11.62 -33.43
C SER A 83 -12.95 12.74 -33.49
N THR A 84 -13.62 12.93 -34.62
CA THR A 84 -14.67 13.96 -34.76
C THR A 84 -15.92 13.64 -33.94
N SER A 85 -16.33 12.37 -33.86
CA SER A 85 -17.45 11.92 -33.03
C SER A 85 -17.19 12.12 -31.54
N LEU A 86 -15.99 11.80 -31.04
CA LEU A 86 -15.61 12.04 -29.67
C LEU A 86 -15.53 13.52 -29.32
N GLN A 87 -15.03 14.39 -30.24
CA GLN A 87 -14.99 15.83 -30.03
C GLN A 87 -16.42 16.43 -29.97
N HIS A 88 -17.33 15.92 -30.77
CA HIS A 88 -18.73 16.33 -30.73
C HIS A 88 -19.37 15.91 -29.38
N ALA A 89 -19.14 14.66 -28.92
CA ALA A 89 -19.62 14.18 -27.63
C ALA A 89 -19.04 15.00 -26.44
N LYS A 90 -17.78 15.43 -26.51
CA LYS A 90 -17.17 16.34 -25.53
C LYS A 90 -17.87 17.70 -25.49
N ALA A 91 -18.10 18.32 -26.66
CA ALA A 91 -18.79 19.61 -26.74
C ALA A 91 -20.21 19.52 -26.15
N GLN A 92 -20.94 18.46 -26.50
CA GLN A 92 -22.25 18.19 -25.91
C GLN A 92 -22.20 18.04 -24.40
N LEU A 93 -21.26 17.27 -23.88
CA LEU A 93 -21.14 17.02 -22.43
C LEU A 93 -20.77 18.31 -21.68
N ILE A 94 -19.95 19.18 -22.25
CA ILE A 94 -19.62 20.47 -21.64
C ILE A 94 -20.86 21.35 -21.57
N SER A 95 -21.72 21.36 -22.61
CA SER A 95 -22.97 22.09 -22.57
C SER A 95 -23.96 21.60 -21.53
N VAL A 96 -23.93 20.29 -21.22
CA VAL A 96 -24.74 19.68 -20.14
C VAL A 96 -24.41 20.27 -18.78
N ALA A 97 -23.13 20.59 -18.51
CA ALA A 97 -22.72 21.21 -17.25
C ALA A 97 -23.30 22.61 -17.02
N GLN A 98 -23.71 23.28 -18.09
CA GLN A 98 -24.33 24.63 -18.07
C GLN A 98 -25.86 24.57 -17.93
N MET A 99 -26.46 23.37 -18.02
CA MET A 99 -27.90 23.22 -17.89
C MET A 99 -28.36 23.45 -16.44
N PRO A 100 -29.53 24.09 -16.26
CA PRO A 100 -30.18 24.18 -14.93
C PRO A 100 -30.44 22.79 -14.37
N ARG A 101 -30.20 22.61 -13.06
CA ARG A 101 -30.40 21.32 -12.40
C ARG A 101 -31.79 20.72 -12.56
N GLN A 102 -32.82 21.57 -12.64
CA GLN A 102 -34.20 21.16 -12.88
C GLN A 102 -34.35 20.48 -14.25
N GLN A 103 -33.73 21.06 -15.29
CA GLN A 103 -33.78 20.48 -16.63
C GLN A 103 -32.95 19.20 -16.72
N LEU A 104 -31.79 19.15 -16.08
CA LEU A 104 -30.95 17.95 -16.06
C LEU A 104 -31.61 16.80 -15.25
N GLY A 105 -32.50 17.12 -14.31
CA GLY A 105 -33.30 16.16 -13.56
C GLY A 105 -34.50 15.58 -14.33
N ASP A 106 -34.83 16.14 -15.49
CA ASP A 106 -35.91 15.62 -16.34
C ASP A 106 -35.53 14.24 -16.91
N PRO A 107 -36.37 13.20 -16.72
CA PRO A 107 -36.06 11.84 -17.15
C PRO A 107 -35.84 11.70 -18.66
N GLU A 108 -36.61 12.42 -19.48
CA GLU A 108 -36.50 12.34 -20.96
C GLU A 108 -35.21 13.01 -21.44
N VAL A 109 -34.89 14.17 -20.87
CA VAL A 109 -33.63 14.88 -21.15
C VAL A 109 -32.44 14.01 -20.79
N MET A 110 -32.47 13.37 -19.62
CA MET A 110 -31.38 12.48 -19.16
C MET A 110 -31.24 11.26 -20.07
N GLU A 111 -32.35 10.62 -20.48
CA GLU A 111 -32.33 9.49 -21.42
C GLU A 111 -31.75 9.89 -22.79
N MET A 112 -32.08 11.07 -23.28
CA MET A 112 -31.52 11.62 -24.52
C MET A 112 -30.00 11.84 -24.40
N ILE A 113 -29.54 12.49 -23.31
CA ILE A 113 -28.11 12.72 -23.03
C ILE A 113 -27.35 11.41 -22.99
N LEU A 114 -27.81 10.43 -22.19
CA LEU A 114 -27.15 9.12 -22.06
C LEU A 114 -27.17 8.33 -23.38
N GLY A 115 -28.22 8.52 -24.21
CA GLY A 115 -28.30 7.93 -25.54
C GLY A 115 -27.24 8.49 -26.50
N GLN A 116 -27.00 9.79 -26.48
CA GLN A 116 -26.01 10.46 -27.31
C GLN A 116 -24.56 10.16 -26.88
N LEU A 117 -24.32 10.00 -25.58
CA LEU A 117 -22.96 9.81 -25.02
C LEU A 117 -22.53 8.34 -24.94
N LYS A 118 -23.43 7.36 -25.16
CA LYS A 118 -23.21 5.93 -24.86
C LYS A 118 -21.92 5.35 -25.44
N ASP A 119 -21.60 5.69 -26.69
CA ASP A 119 -20.48 5.09 -27.42
C ASP A 119 -19.11 5.65 -26.99
N HIS A 120 -19.11 6.85 -26.38
CA HIS A 120 -17.92 7.56 -25.91
C HIS A 120 -17.86 7.73 -24.40
N PHE A 121 -18.83 7.20 -23.65
CA PHE A 121 -18.97 7.48 -22.22
C PHE A 121 -17.71 7.15 -21.41
N CYS A 122 -17.07 6.00 -21.68
CA CYS A 122 -15.82 5.62 -21.04
C CYS A 122 -14.67 6.59 -21.35
N ASP A 123 -14.56 7.05 -22.59
CA ASP A 123 -13.51 7.98 -23.01
C ASP A 123 -13.71 9.37 -22.38
N LEU A 124 -14.97 9.79 -22.26
CA LEU A 124 -15.35 11.03 -21.58
C LEU A 124 -15.05 10.98 -20.06
N MET A 125 -15.21 9.84 -19.41
CA MET A 125 -14.85 9.66 -18.01
C MET A 125 -13.35 9.83 -17.73
N MET A 126 -12.51 9.63 -18.72
CA MET A 126 -11.06 9.80 -18.63
C MET A 126 -10.60 11.21 -19.01
N ASP A 127 -11.46 12.04 -19.58
CA ASP A 127 -11.12 13.39 -20.01
C ASP A 127 -11.25 14.40 -18.87
N GLN A 128 -10.16 15.17 -18.62
CA GLN A 128 -10.10 16.13 -17.50
C GLN A 128 -11.19 17.23 -17.56
N HIS A 129 -11.61 17.65 -18.76
CA HIS A 129 -12.61 18.72 -18.94
C HIS A 129 -14.04 18.19 -18.77
N CYS A 130 -14.24 16.89 -18.91
CA CYS A 130 -15.53 16.23 -18.84
C CYS A 130 -15.92 15.75 -17.44
N VAL A 131 -14.97 15.63 -16.51
CA VAL A 131 -15.19 15.08 -15.16
C VAL A 131 -16.35 15.77 -14.44
N PHE A 132 -16.33 17.11 -14.38
CA PHE A 132 -17.36 17.87 -13.64
C PHE A 132 -18.76 17.68 -14.24
N SER A 133 -18.86 17.63 -15.56
CA SER A 133 -20.12 17.40 -16.28
C SER A 133 -20.68 16.00 -15.97
N ILE A 134 -19.82 14.98 -15.96
CA ILE A 134 -20.23 13.62 -15.61
C ILE A 134 -20.68 13.52 -14.15
N LEU A 135 -19.99 14.20 -13.23
CA LEU A 135 -20.41 14.23 -11.84
C LEU A 135 -21.75 14.95 -11.66
N ALA A 136 -22.04 16.00 -12.44
CA ALA A 136 -23.34 16.65 -12.46
C ALA A 136 -24.45 15.70 -12.98
N ILE A 137 -24.15 14.89 -14.00
CA ILE A 137 -25.05 13.83 -14.48
C ILE A 137 -25.35 12.83 -13.35
N PHE A 138 -24.34 12.35 -12.62
CA PHE A 138 -24.57 11.41 -11.52
C PHE A 138 -25.47 12.01 -10.43
N GLN A 139 -25.25 13.27 -10.06
CA GLN A 139 -26.04 13.97 -9.05
C GLN A 139 -27.50 14.16 -9.46
N ALA A 140 -27.77 14.38 -10.76
CA ALA A 140 -29.13 14.54 -11.29
C ALA A 140 -29.81 13.22 -11.67
N SER A 141 -29.04 12.11 -11.68
CA SER A 141 -29.53 10.81 -12.15
C SER A 141 -30.45 10.12 -11.15
N SER A 142 -31.56 9.58 -11.66
CA SER A 142 -32.41 8.62 -10.95
C SER A 142 -31.69 7.24 -10.82
N VAL A 143 -32.24 6.37 -9.97
CA VAL A 143 -31.75 4.99 -9.84
C VAL A 143 -31.70 4.27 -11.20
N ARG A 144 -32.71 4.47 -12.04
CA ARG A 144 -32.78 3.89 -13.40
C ARG A 144 -31.63 4.38 -14.29
N HIS A 145 -31.33 5.68 -14.25
CA HIS A 145 -30.24 6.27 -15.04
C HIS A 145 -28.88 5.76 -14.58
N ILE A 146 -28.63 5.65 -13.27
CA ILE A 146 -27.41 5.05 -12.70
C ILE A 146 -27.28 3.59 -13.14
N THR A 147 -28.38 2.81 -13.16
CA THR A 147 -28.35 1.42 -13.67
C THR A 147 -27.92 1.38 -15.14
N ARG A 148 -28.44 2.28 -15.97
CA ARG A 148 -28.06 2.37 -17.39
C ARG A 148 -26.58 2.73 -17.56
N ILE A 149 -26.09 3.72 -16.81
CA ILE A 149 -24.66 4.10 -16.81
C ILE A 149 -23.79 2.91 -16.39
N LEU A 150 -24.16 2.22 -15.33
CA LEU A 150 -23.44 1.03 -14.87
C LEU A 150 -23.40 -0.05 -15.95
N HIS A 151 -24.52 -0.31 -16.63
CA HIS A 151 -24.57 -1.29 -17.72
C HIS A 151 -23.62 -0.93 -18.87
N LEU A 152 -23.55 0.34 -19.27
CA LEU A 152 -22.63 0.78 -20.33
C LEU A 152 -21.16 0.48 -19.96
N LEU A 153 -20.81 0.62 -18.68
CA LEU A 153 -19.45 0.36 -18.19
C LEU A 153 -19.13 -1.12 -18.10
N ILE A 154 -20.03 -1.93 -17.54
CA ILE A 154 -19.76 -3.35 -17.27
C ILE A 154 -19.81 -4.24 -18.52
N GLN A 155 -20.46 -3.80 -19.62
CA GLN A 155 -20.49 -4.52 -20.87
C GLN A 155 -19.10 -4.69 -21.51
N ASN A 156 -18.21 -3.74 -21.31
CA ASN A 156 -16.86 -3.76 -21.85
C ASN A 156 -15.80 -3.73 -20.72
N HIS A 157 -15.36 -4.91 -20.29
CA HIS A 157 -14.38 -5.04 -19.21
C HIS A 157 -13.03 -4.39 -19.51
N HIS A 158 -12.65 -4.33 -20.80
CA HIS A 158 -11.39 -3.68 -21.18
C HIS A 158 -11.49 -2.16 -20.95
N LYS A 159 -12.56 -1.55 -21.40
CA LYS A 159 -12.82 -0.10 -21.17
C LYS A 159 -13.01 0.20 -19.68
N LEU A 160 -13.77 -0.61 -18.95
CA LEU A 160 -13.92 -0.45 -17.51
C LEU A 160 -12.55 -0.46 -16.78
N LYS A 161 -11.67 -1.42 -17.15
CA LYS A 161 -10.32 -1.49 -16.61
C LYS A 161 -9.52 -0.22 -16.90
N GLU A 162 -9.55 0.27 -18.14
CA GLU A 162 -8.88 1.52 -18.55
C GLU A 162 -9.36 2.70 -17.70
N VAL A 163 -10.67 2.88 -17.57
CA VAL A 163 -11.27 3.95 -16.75
C VAL A 163 -10.84 3.83 -15.29
N CYS A 164 -10.91 2.65 -14.71
CA CYS A 164 -10.52 2.43 -13.31
C CYS A 164 -9.03 2.69 -13.04
N MET A 165 -8.17 2.51 -14.04
CA MET A 165 -6.72 2.71 -13.91
C MET A 165 -6.28 4.12 -14.32
N HIS A 166 -7.16 4.90 -14.96
CA HIS A 166 -6.87 6.27 -15.37
C HIS A 166 -6.98 7.25 -14.19
N ASN A 167 -6.15 8.30 -14.16
CA ASN A 167 -6.15 9.29 -13.07
C ASN A 167 -7.52 9.95 -12.85
N HIS A 168 -8.14 10.49 -13.89
CA HIS A 168 -9.47 11.09 -13.82
C HIS A 168 -10.58 10.04 -13.75
N GLY A 169 -10.49 9.00 -14.57
CA GLY A 169 -11.49 7.92 -14.63
C GLY A 169 -11.69 7.22 -13.31
N SER A 170 -10.61 6.95 -12.56
CA SER A 170 -10.71 6.31 -11.24
C SER A 170 -11.49 7.15 -10.23
N VAL A 171 -11.37 8.48 -10.29
CA VAL A 171 -12.14 9.39 -9.43
C VAL A 171 -13.61 9.35 -9.82
N VAL A 172 -13.91 9.37 -11.12
CA VAL A 172 -15.29 9.29 -11.64
C VAL A 172 -15.94 7.96 -11.25
N ILE A 173 -15.23 6.83 -11.36
CA ILE A 173 -15.73 5.52 -10.90
C ILE A 173 -16.01 5.53 -9.41
N GLN A 174 -15.11 6.05 -8.57
CA GLN A 174 -15.35 6.13 -7.12
C GLN A 174 -16.62 6.93 -6.82
N LYS A 175 -16.86 8.03 -7.53
CA LYS A 175 -18.09 8.81 -7.39
C LYS A 175 -19.33 8.07 -7.90
N LEU A 176 -19.23 7.31 -8.98
CA LEU A 176 -20.34 6.46 -9.44
C LEU A 176 -20.72 5.43 -8.37
N LEU A 177 -19.73 4.78 -7.75
CA LEU A 177 -19.96 3.79 -6.69
C LEU A 177 -20.74 4.38 -5.50
N GLU A 178 -20.53 5.66 -5.16
CA GLU A 178 -21.28 6.37 -4.11
C GLU A 178 -22.77 6.60 -4.48
N HIS A 179 -23.12 6.56 -5.76
CA HIS A 179 -24.49 6.75 -6.24
C HIS A 179 -25.28 5.45 -6.44
N LEU A 180 -24.65 4.29 -6.20
CA LEU A 180 -25.34 3.00 -6.26
C LEU A 180 -26.29 2.84 -5.05
N LYS A 181 -27.55 2.56 -5.32
CA LYS A 181 -28.59 2.47 -4.29
C LYS A 181 -29.26 1.10 -4.22
N SER A 182 -29.40 0.40 -5.36
CA SER A 182 -30.06 -0.90 -5.34
C SER A 182 -29.06 -2.05 -5.13
N PRO A 183 -29.49 -3.15 -4.50
CA PRO A 183 -28.65 -4.33 -4.32
C PRO A 183 -28.10 -4.87 -5.66
N GLU A 184 -28.90 -4.83 -6.73
CA GLU A 184 -28.53 -5.30 -8.06
C GLU A 184 -27.40 -4.44 -8.64
N GLN A 185 -27.47 -3.11 -8.50
CA GLN A 185 -26.42 -2.19 -8.91
C GLN A 185 -25.11 -2.51 -8.17
N ILE A 186 -25.17 -2.66 -6.85
CA ILE A 186 -24.01 -2.93 -6.02
C ILE A 186 -23.38 -4.29 -6.38
N CYS A 187 -24.21 -5.34 -6.50
CA CYS A 187 -23.73 -6.65 -6.92
C CYS A 187 -23.09 -6.60 -8.31
N GLY A 188 -23.74 -5.96 -9.29
CA GLY A 188 -23.20 -5.79 -10.63
C GLY A 188 -21.84 -5.10 -10.65
N ALA A 189 -21.69 -4.00 -9.89
CA ALA A 189 -20.42 -3.28 -9.76
C ALA A 189 -19.33 -4.15 -9.10
N ILE A 190 -19.64 -4.84 -8.00
CA ILE A 190 -18.70 -5.72 -7.31
C ILE A 190 -18.22 -6.86 -8.23
N PHE A 191 -19.12 -7.49 -8.96
CA PHE A 191 -18.74 -8.56 -9.91
C PHE A 191 -17.90 -8.02 -11.08
N ALA A 192 -18.20 -6.82 -11.57
CA ALA A 192 -17.40 -6.19 -12.60
C ALA A 192 -15.98 -5.85 -12.10
N VAL A 193 -15.85 -5.26 -10.91
CA VAL A 193 -14.56 -4.98 -10.26
C VAL A 193 -13.79 -6.26 -9.97
N LYS A 194 -14.44 -7.32 -9.46
CA LYS A 194 -13.83 -8.64 -9.25
C LYS A 194 -13.10 -9.14 -10.50
N ARG A 195 -13.75 -9.10 -11.67
CA ARG A 195 -13.19 -9.61 -12.94
C ARG A 195 -11.89 -8.93 -13.37
N ILE A 196 -11.66 -7.70 -12.95
CA ILE A 196 -10.48 -6.89 -13.30
C ILE A 196 -9.58 -6.62 -12.09
N SER A 197 -9.89 -7.17 -10.91
CA SER A 197 -9.26 -6.83 -9.63
C SER A 197 -7.75 -7.04 -9.61
N VAL A 198 -7.24 -8.12 -10.20
CA VAL A 198 -5.79 -8.39 -10.28
C VAL A 198 -5.06 -7.23 -10.96
N ARG A 199 -5.60 -6.74 -12.08
CA ARG A 199 -5.03 -5.59 -12.80
C ARG A 199 -5.16 -4.29 -12.00
N LEU A 200 -6.30 -4.11 -11.32
CA LEU A 200 -6.52 -2.94 -10.46
C LEU A 200 -5.56 -2.91 -9.27
N CYS A 201 -5.29 -4.05 -8.65
CA CYS A 201 -4.32 -4.15 -7.55
C CYS A 201 -2.92 -3.69 -7.96
N LYS A 202 -2.51 -3.93 -9.20
CA LYS A 202 -1.20 -3.58 -9.75
C LYS A 202 -1.12 -2.15 -10.31
N SER A 203 -2.14 -1.32 -10.03
CA SER A 203 -2.21 0.09 -10.42
C SER A 203 -2.54 0.94 -9.20
N VAL A 204 -1.88 2.08 -9.05
CA VAL A 204 -2.17 3.04 -7.96
C VAL A 204 -3.64 3.48 -8.00
N ASN A 205 -4.12 3.92 -9.18
CA ASN A 205 -5.50 4.38 -9.37
C ASN A 205 -6.50 3.23 -9.20
N GLY A 206 -6.20 2.05 -9.75
CA GLY A 206 -7.02 0.85 -9.55
C GLY A 206 -7.10 0.45 -8.08
N GLY A 207 -6.01 0.55 -7.35
CA GLY A 207 -5.96 0.32 -5.90
C GLY A 207 -6.86 1.29 -5.12
N HIS A 208 -7.01 2.54 -5.58
CA HIS A 208 -7.96 3.49 -4.99
C HIS A 208 -9.41 3.04 -5.19
N VAL A 209 -9.75 2.53 -6.38
CA VAL A 209 -11.10 1.99 -6.66
C VAL A 209 -11.42 0.80 -5.76
N ILE A 210 -10.50 -0.17 -5.64
CA ILE A 210 -10.68 -1.34 -4.75
C ILE A 210 -10.86 -0.89 -3.29
N ASN A 211 -9.99 0.00 -2.81
CA ASN A 211 -10.09 0.51 -1.44
C ASN A 211 -11.40 1.28 -1.20
N HIS A 212 -11.93 1.95 -2.23
CA HIS A 212 -13.21 2.63 -2.15
C HIS A 212 -14.38 1.64 -2.05
N CYS A 213 -14.33 0.52 -2.78
CA CYS A 213 -15.29 -0.57 -2.62
C CYS A 213 -15.32 -1.10 -1.18
N PHE A 214 -14.14 -1.27 -0.54
CA PHE A 214 -14.05 -1.71 0.86
C PHE A 214 -14.64 -0.72 1.86
N LYS A 215 -14.60 0.58 1.55
CA LYS A 215 -15.20 1.61 2.41
C LYS A 215 -16.72 1.70 2.29
N LEU A 216 -17.25 1.45 1.09
CA LEU A 216 -18.68 1.65 0.80
C LEU A 216 -19.51 0.39 1.03
N PHE A 217 -18.96 -0.79 0.75
CA PHE A 217 -19.76 -2.01 0.71
C PHE A 217 -19.41 -2.96 1.86
N SER A 218 -20.41 -3.76 2.25
CA SER A 218 -20.26 -4.71 3.34
C SER A 218 -19.20 -5.78 3.06
N PRO A 219 -18.56 -6.34 4.10
CA PRO A 219 -17.62 -7.46 3.95
C PRO A 219 -18.21 -8.67 3.22
N ALA A 220 -19.53 -8.92 3.35
CA ALA A 220 -20.23 -10.00 2.65
C ALA A 220 -20.21 -9.84 1.13
N LEU A 221 -20.12 -8.62 0.60
CA LEU A 221 -20.02 -8.33 -0.81
C LEU A 221 -18.57 -8.21 -1.27
N THR A 222 -17.74 -7.49 -0.51
CA THR A 222 -16.33 -7.26 -0.89
C THR A 222 -15.48 -8.52 -0.80
N ARG A 223 -15.95 -9.57 -0.09
CA ARG A 223 -15.28 -10.88 -0.07
C ARG A 223 -15.01 -11.43 -1.47
N PHE A 224 -15.90 -11.18 -2.44
CA PHE A 224 -15.70 -11.68 -3.82
C PHE A 224 -14.49 -11.07 -4.51
N ILE A 225 -14.14 -9.82 -4.19
CA ILE A 225 -12.91 -9.17 -4.66
C ILE A 225 -11.71 -9.79 -3.94
N ILE A 226 -11.78 -9.94 -2.61
CA ILE A 226 -10.68 -10.48 -1.79
C ILE A 226 -10.40 -11.95 -2.15
N ASP A 227 -11.43 -12.75 -2.42
CA ASP A 227 -11.28 -14.13 -2.89
C ASP A 227 -10.52 -14.21 -4.22
N GLU A 228 -10.73 -13.26 -5.12
CA GLU A 228 -9.98 -13.19 -6.38
C GLU A 228 -8.54 -12.74 -6.17
N VAL A 229 -8.32 -11.81 -5.24
CA VAL A 229 -6.98 -11.39 -4.80
C VAL A 229 -6.22 -12.54 -4.16
N ALA A 230 -6.87 -13.36 -3.33
CA ALA A 230 -6.25 -14.53 -2.71
C ALA A 230 -5.75 -15.55 -3.75
N LYS A 231 -6.57 -15.87 -4.76
CA LYS A 231 -6.17 -16.77 -5.86
C LYS A 231 -4.93 -16.30 -6.64
N ASN A 232 -4.67 -15.00 -6.65
CA ASN A 232 -3.56 -14.39 -7.38
C ASN A 232 -2.57 -13.71 -6.40
N CYS A 233 -2.48 -14.25 -5.19
CA CYS A 233 -1.79 -13.64 -4.06
C CYS A 233 -0.32 -13.30 -4.39
N VAL A 234 0.43 -14.26 -4.93
CA VAL A 234 1.86 -14.08 -5.25
C VAL A 234 2.08 -13.00 -6.31
N GLU A 235 1.28 -13.03 -7.40
CA GLU A 235 1.36 -12.01 -8.46
C GLU A 235 1.11 -10.60 -7.92
N ILE A 236 0.16 -10.46 -7.00
CA ILE A 236 -0.21 -9.19 -6.41
C ILE A 236 0.82 -8.77 -5.34
N ALA A 237 1.25 -9.69 -4.48
CA ALA A 237 2.22 -9.41 -3.42
C ALA A 237 3.59 -8.97 -3.96
N THR A 238 3.99 -9.48 -5.12
CA THR A 238 5.26 -9.17 -5.77
C THR A 238 5.21 -7.91 -6.65
N ASP A 239 4.06 -7.27 -6.78
CA ASP A 239 3.93 -5.98 -7.48
C ASP A 239 4.09 -4.79 -6.51
N LYS A 240 4.72 -3.70 -6.97
CA LYS A 240 4.98 -2.48 -6.19
C LYS A 240 3.71 -1.85 -5.62
N SER A 241 2.64 -1.77 -6.39
CA SER A 241 1.33 -1.24 -5.96
C SER A 241 0.52 -2.33 -5.26
N GLY A 242 0.60 -3.55 -5.77
CA GLY A 242 -0.15 -4.71 -5.32
C GLY A 242 0.11 -5.08 -3.88
N CYS A 243 1.35 -5.04 -3.41
CA CYS A 243 1.68 -5.35 -2.02
C CYS A 243 0.93 -4.45 -1.02
N SER A 244 0.74 -3.16 -1.34
CA SER A 244 -0.04 -2.25 -0.51
C SER A 244 -1.55 -2.55 -0.55
N VAL A 245 -2.08 -2.93 -1.71
CA VAL A 245 -3.50 -3.32 -1.84
C VAL A 245 -3.76 -4.62 -1.12
N LEU A 246 -2.84 -5.59 -1.18
CA LEU A 246 -2.93 -6.86 -0.45
C LEU A 246 -3.04 -6.64 1.08
N GLN A 247 -2.24 -5.73 1.64
CA GLN A 247 -2.35 -5.37 3.06
C GLN A 247 -3.73 -4.77 3.41
N LYS A 248 -4.31 -3.98 2.51
CA LYS A 248 -5.68 -3.46 2.68
C LYS A 248 -6.72 -4.59 2.60
N CYS A 249 -6.53 -5.55 1.71
CA CYS A 249 -7.38 -6.74 1.65
C CYS A 249 -7.34 -7.51 2.97
N LEU A 250 -6.15 -7.74 3.55
CA LEU A 250 -5.99 -8.37 4.86
C LEU A 250 -6.70 -7.58 5.98
N HIS A 251 -6.64 -6.25 5.95
CA HIS A 251 -7.32 -5.42 6.94
C HIS A 251 -8.86 -5.52 6.84
N HIS A 252 -9.41 -5.65 5.64
CA HIS A 252 -10.86 -5.69 5.41
C HIS A 252 -11.44 -7.11 5.36
N ALA A 253 -10.60 -8.11 5.15
CA ALA A 253 -11.01 -9.51 5.16
C ALA A 253 -11.57 -9.94 6.52
N LYS A 254 -12.56 -10.83 6.50
CA LYS A 254 -13.18 -11.41 7.70
C LYS A 254 -13.26 -12.93 7.55
N ASP A 255 -13.30 -13.60 8.69
CA ASP A 255 -13.59 -15.03 8.78
C ASP A 255 -12.81 -15.89 7.75
N ASN A 256 -13.52 -16.73 7.02
CA ASN A 256 -12.93 -17.63 6.02
C ASN A 256 -12.14 -16.91 4.92
N THR A 257 -12.53 -15.69 4.55
CA THR A 257 -11.81 -14.92 3.52
C THR A 257 -10.45 -14.48 4.03
N MET A 258 -10.36 -14.05 5.29
CA MET A 258 -9.08 -13.72 5.93
C MET A 258 -8.20 -14.97 6.03
N LYS A 259 -8.77 -16.08 6.50
CA LYS A 259 -8.06 -17.35 6.64
C LYS A 259 -7.42 -17.78 5.32
N ARG A 260 -8.20 -17.81 4.23
CA ARG A 260 -7.69 -18.16 2.89
C ARG A 260 -6.56 -17.25 2.43
N LEU A 261 -6.70 -15.93 2.63
CA LEU A 261 -5.66 -14.99 2.21
C LEU A 261 -4.35 -15.18 3.01
N ILE A 262 -4.45 -15.50 4.29
CA ILE A 262 -3.30 -15.83 5.14
C ILE A 262 -2.67 -17.15 4.69
N GLU A 263 -3.47 -18.19 4.46
CA GLU A 263 -3.00 -19.50 3.97
C GLU A 263 -2.21 -19.36 2.66
N GLU A 264 -2.68 -18.53 1.73
CA GLU A 264 -1.96 -18.24 0.48
C GLU A 264 -0.63 -17.52 0.72
N ILE A 265 -0.57 -16.57 1.65
CA ILE A 265 0.69 -15.88 1.97
C ILE A 265 1.66 -16.83 2.68
N VAL A 266 1.17 -17.63 3.62
CA VAL A 266 1.97 -18.60 4.36
C VAL A 266 2.53 -19.67 3.42
N SER A 267 1.70 -20.27 2.57
CA SER A 267 2.15 -21.32 1.63
C SER A 267 3.26 -20.85 0.66
N HIS A 268 3.38 -19.53 0.46
CA HIS A 268 4.41 -18.93 -0.40
C HIS A 268 5.42 -18.09 0.39
N ALA A 269 5.50 -18.27 1.72
CA ALA A 269 6.31 -17.43 2.58
C ALA A 269 7.80 -17.40 2.21
N SER A 270 8.37 -18.52 1.76
CA SER A 270 9.76 -18.60 1.32
C SER A 270 10.06 -17.65 0.15
N VAL A 271 9.27 -17.72 -0.90
CA VAL A 271 9.44 -16.86 -2.10
C VAL A 271 9.15 -15.40 -1.78
N LEU A 272 8.08 -15.14 -1.02
CA LEU A 272 7.68 -13.78 -0.67
C LEU A 272 8.69 -13.08 0.26
N THR A 273 9.32 -13.82 1.17
CA THR A 273 10.27 -13.28 2.14
C THR A 273 11.48 -12.62 1.48
N GLU A 274 12.02 -13.20 0.42
CA GLU A 274 13.18 -12.64 -0.28
C GLU A 274 12.80 -11.58 -1.34
N HIS A 275 11.52 -11.46 -1.68
CA HIS A 275 11.08 -10.56 -2.74
C HIS A 275 11.02 -9.08 -2.28
N PRO A 276 11.48 -8.10 -3.09
CA PRO A 276 11.50 -6.68 -2.73
C PRO A 276 10.16 -6.09 -2.25
N PHE A 277 9.04 -6.59 -2.76
CA PHE A 277 7.70 -6.16 -2.36
C PHE A 277 6.96 -7.23 -1.55
N GLY A 278 7.15 -8.51 -1.88
CA GLY A 278 6.47 -9.63 -1.22
C GLY A 278 6.74 -9.71 0.28
N ASN A 279 7.95 -9.35 0.72
CA ASN A 279 8.33 -9.38 2.13
C ASN A 279 7.41 -8.53 3.02
N TYR A 280 6.80 -7.47 2.49
CA TYR A 280 5.87 -6.65 3.25
C TYR A 280 4.56 -7.39 3.58
N ALA A 281 4.10 -8.32 2.74
CA ALA A 281 2.93 -9.14 3.03
C ALA A 281 3.22 -10.10 4.18
N VAL A 282 4.38 -10.75 4.18
CA VAL A 282 4.82 -11.64 5.26
C VAL A 282 4.99 -10.87 6.56
N GLN A 283 5.71 -9.73 6.55
CA GLN A 283 5.85 -8.87 7.71
C GLN A 283 4.48 -8.43 8.29
N TYR A 284 3.51 -8.16 7.42
CA TYR A 284 2.18 -7.73 7.85
C TYR A 284 1.46 -8.84 8.64
N ILE A 285 1.41 -10.08 8.11
CA ILE A 285 0.74 -11.18 8.81
C ILE A 285 1.47 -11.60 10.09
N VAL A 286 2.81 -11.54 10.12
CA VAL A 286 3.60 -11.79 11.33
C VAL A 286 3.23 -10.82 12.45
N LYS A 287 3.04 -9.53 12.13
CA LYS A 287 2.61 -8.50 13.10
C LYS A 287 1.18 -8.70 13.62
N MET A 288 0.33 -9.37 12.87
CA MET A 288 -1.05 -9.65 13.30
C MET A 288 -1.14 -10.60 14.48
N LYS A 289 -0.07 -11.35 14.77
CA LYS A 289 0.03 -12.32 15.90
C LYS A 289 -1.13 -13.32 15.92
N ILE A 290 -1.55 -13.78 14.75
CA ILE A 290 -2.60 -14.79 14.66
C ILE A 290 -2.05 -16.12 15.19
N PRO A 291 -2.77 -16.80 16.10
CA PRO A 291 -2.30 -18.05 16.69
C PRO A 291 -1.91 -19.08 15.62
N GLY A 292 -0.70 -19.65 15.75
CA GLY A 292 -0.18 -20.67 14.85
C GLY A 292 0.49 -20.15 13.57
N VAL A 293 0.10 -18.98 13.05
CA VAL A 293 0.60 -18.45 11.76
C VAL A 293 2.11 -18.19 11.79
N ASN A 294 2.61 -17.54 12.85
CA ASN A 294 4.05 -17.27 12.95
C ASN A 294 4.84 -18.57 13.08
N ALA A 295 4.34 -19.55 13.84
CA ALA A 295 5.00 -20.86 14.00
C ALA A 295 5.10 -21.61 12.66
N GLU A 296 4.07 -21.52 11.82
CA GLU A 296 4.08 -22.13 10.49
C GLU A 296 5.08 -21.45 9.55
N ILE A 297 5.15 -20.12 9.56
CA ILE A 297 6.16 -19.38 8.79
C ILE A 297 7.57 -19.74 9.28
N VAL A 298 7.78 -19.81 10.60
CA VAL A 298 9.08 -20.21 11.19
C VAL A 298 9.49 -21.60 10.70
N LEU A 299 8.56 -22.55 10.65
CA LEU A 299 8.84 -23.90 10.16
C LEU A 299 9.19 -23.91 8.66
N GLN A 300 8.49 -23.14 7.85
CA GLN A 300 8.75 -23.07 6.39
C GLN A 300 10.10 -22.44 6.04
N LEU A 301 10.61 -21.56 6.87
CA LEU A 301 11.89 -20.87 6.66
C LEU A 301 13.07 -21.57 7.37
N GLU A 302 12.81 -22.66 8.10
CA GLU A 302 13.82 -23.44 8.83
C GLU A 302 14.94 -23.92 7.87
N GLY A 303 16.19 -23.86 8.34
CA GLY A 303 17.39 -24.17 7.57
C GLY A 303 17.90 -23.05 6.67
N SER A 304 17.13 -21.94 6.55
CA SER A 304 17.48 -20.81 5.66
C SER A 304 17.79 -19.51 6.41
N TYR A 305 17.64 -19.45 7.74
CA TYR A 305 17.75 -18.21 8.51
C TYR A 305 19.10 -17.53 8.38
N ALA A 306 20.19 -18.28 8.24
CA ALA A 306 21.52 -17.71 8.03
C ALA A 306 21.60 -16.89 6.73
N GLN A 307 21.05 -17.43 5.63
CA GLN A 307 21.00 -16.76 4.33
C GLN A 307 20.01 -15.58 4.35
N LEU A 308 18.80 -15.81 4.87
CA LEU A 308 17.75 -14.81 4.95
C LEU A 308 18.18 -13.59 5.77
N SER A 309 18.94 -13.80 6.84
CA SER A 309 19.44 -12.72 7.69
C SER A 309 20.40 -11.77 6.98
N MET A 310 21.13 -12.24 5.98
CA MET A 310 22.05 -11.44 5.18
C MET A 310 21.40 -10.88 3.89
N ASN A 311 20.14 -11.19 3.64
CA ASN A 311 19.40 -10.66 2.50
C ASN A 311 18.75 -9.32 2.85
N LYS A 312 18.88 -8.33 1.96
CA LYS A 312 18.33 -6.96 2.13
C LYS A 312 16.84 -6.92 2.50
N HIS A 313 16.04 -7.81 1.96
CA HIS A 313 14.59 -7.85 2.13
C HIS A 313 14.15 -8.83 3.20
N ALA A 314 14.71 -10.04 3.16
CA ALA A 314 14.37 -11.11 4.07
C ALA A 314 14.78 -10.84 5.52
N SER A 315 15.89 -10.14 5.75
CA SER A 315 16.32 -9.75 7.10
C SER A 315 15.22 -9.06 7.92
N ASN A 316 14.40 -8.21 7.25
CA ASN A 316 13.27 -7.55 7.91
C ASN A 316 12.20 -8.55 8.36
N VAL A 317 11.95 -9.62 7.60
CA VAL A 317 11.01 -10.68 8.00
C VAL A 317 11.57 -11.44 9.19
N VAL A 318 12.86 -11.81 9.16
CA VAL A 318 13.52 -12.51 10.29
C VAL A 318 13.47 -11.64 11.55
N GLU A 319 13.75 -10.34 11.46
CA GLU A 319 13.62 -9.42 12.61
C GLU A 319 12.19 -9.40 13.17
N HIS A 320 11.16 -9.38 12.30
CA HIS A 320 9.77 -9.41 12.76
C HIS A 320 9.38 -10.74 13.38
N LEU A 321 9.86 -11.88 12.84
CA LEU A 321 9.64 -13.18 13.46
C LEU A 321 10.27 -13.25 14.84
N LEU A 322 11.50 -12.75 15.02
CA LEU A 322 12.15 -12.65 16.32
C LEU A 322 11.40 -11.75 17.33
N GLU A 323 10.66 -10.74 16.84
CA GLU A 323 9.95 -9.79 17.69
C GLU A 323 8.52 -10.23 18.03
N PHE A 324 7.82 -10.85 17.09
CA PHE A 324 6.37 -11.07 17.18
C PHE A 324 5.96 -12.53 17.33
N SER A 325 6.91 -13.50 17.19
CA SER A 325 6.62 -14.93 17.43
C SER A 325 6.65 -15.26 18.91
N GLU A 326 6.16 -16.45 19.24
CA GLU A 326 6.29 -17.01 20.59
C GLU A 326 7.77 -17.27 20.93
N GLU A 327 8.12 -17.22 22.22
CA GLU A 327 9.50 -17.37 22.70
C GLU A 327 10.16 -18.66 22.20
N LYS A 328 9.40 -19.75 22.15
CA LYS A 328 9.89 -21.05 21.65
C LYS A 328 10.29 -21.01 20.18
N ASP A 329 9.53 -20.28 19.33
CA ASP A 329 9.78 -20.20 17.90
C ASP A 329 10.92 -19.20 17.60
N ALA A 330 10.96 -18.08 18.31
CA ALA A 330 12.11 -17.17 18.26
C ALA A 330 13.41 -17.87 18.71
N ALA A 331 13.35 -18.76 19.74
CA ALA A 331 14.50 -19.52 20.19
C ALA A 331 15.03 -20.48 19.10
N LYS A 332 14.16 -21.11 18.29
CA LYS A 332 14.60 -21.96 17.17
C LYS A 332 15.41 -21.15 16.14
N ILE A 333 14.90 -19.97 15.75
CA ILE A 333 15.59 -19.06 14.83
C ILE A 333 16.97 -18.72 15.39
N ILE A 334 17.06 -18.33 16.66
CA ILE A 334 18.31 -17.95 17.32
C ILE A 334 19.28 -19.11 17.37
N GLN A 335 18.82 -20.33 17.68
CA GLN A 335 19.65 -21.54 17.71
C GLN A 335 20.22 -21.83 16.31
N GLU A 336 19.40 -21.79 15.25
CA GLU A 336 19.89 -22.00 13.88
C GLU A 336 20.97 -20.98 13.50
N LEU A 337 20.76 -19.70 13.84
CA LEU A 337 21.76 -18.67 13.58
C LEU A 337 23.08 -18.96 14.33
N MET A 338 23.02 -19.29 15.63
CA MET A 338 24.20 -19.54 16.45
C MET A 338 25.00 -20.77 15.99
N TYR A 339 24.32 -21.83 15.54
CA TYR A 339 24.96 -23.05 15.07
C TYR A 339 25.42 -23.01 13.62
N SER A 340 25.04 -21.94 12.89
CA SER A 340 25.50 -21.73 11.52
C SER A 340 26.99 -21.45 11.48
N HIS A 341 27.71 -22.12 10.57
CA HIS A 341 29.11 -21.81 10.26
C HIS A 341 29.31 -20.38 9.75
N ASN A 342 28.23 -19.73 9.31
CA ASN A 342 28.23 -18.34 8.86
C ASN A 342 27.94 -17.33 9.98
N PHE A 343 27.83 -17.73 11.26
CA PHE A 343 27.39 -16.83 12.34
C PHE A 343 28.25 -15.56 12.46
N LEU A 344 29.57 -15.68 12.39
CA LEU A 344 30.47 -14.53 12.39
C LEU A 344 30.18 -13.60 11.20
N ARG A 345 29.97 -14.17 10.01
CA ARG A 345 29.65 -13.41 8.81
C ARG A 345 28.29 -12.69 8.94
N ILE A 346 27.28 -13.33 9.55
CA ILE A 346 25.99 -12.68 9.82
C ILE A 346 26.16 -11.45 10.72
N ILE A 347 26.99 -11.54 11.78
CA ILE A 347 27.27 -10.39 12.66
C ILE A 347 27.98 -9.25 11.92
N GLN A 348 28.80 -9.58 10.94
CA GLN A 348 29.56 -8.63 10.14
C GLN A 348 28.83 -8.15 8.88
N ASP A 349 27.62 -8.64 8.61
CA ASP A 349 26.83 -8.29 7.45
C ASP A 349 26.02 -6.98 7.68
N PRO A 350 25.85 -6.13 6.66
CA PRO A 350 25.11 -4.87 6.77
C PRO A 350 23.64 -5.04 7.20
N TYR A 351 23.02 -6.18 6.93
CA TYR A 351 21.65 -6.53 7.33
C TYR A 351 21.62 -7.50 8.53
N GLY A 352 22.47 -8.53 8.49
CA GLY A 352 22.52 -9.57 9.51
C GLY A 352 22.85 -9.06 10.92
N ASN A 353 23.64 -7.99 11.05
CA ASN A 353 23.93 -7.39 12.33
C ASN A 353 22.66 -6.90 13.07
N TYR A 354 21.65 -6.40 12.33
CA TYR A 354 20.37 -5.98 12.93
C TYR A 354 19.55 -7.17 13.39
N VAL A 355 19.56 -8.27 12.63
CA VAL A 355 18.91 -9.52 13.03
C VAL A 355 19.49 -10.02 14.35
N VAL A 356 20.83 -10.04 14.50
CA VAL A 356 21.48 -10.46 15.75
C VAL A 356 21.18 -9.50 16.91
N GLN A 357 21.15 -8.20 16.67
CA GLN A 357 20.73 -7.23 17.68
C GLN A 357 19.27 -7.43 18.10
N ARG A 358 18.36 -7.73 17.16
CA ARG A 358 16.96 -8.05 17.44
C ARG A 358 16.85 -9.34 18.25
N ALA A 359 17.62 -10.38 17.91
CA ALA A 359 17.70 -11.61 18.68
C ALA A 359 18.13 -11.34 20.13
N LEU A 360 19.22 -10.59 20.32
CA LEU A 360 19.68 -10.16 21.65
C LEU A 360 18.63 -9.35 22.41
N GLN A 361 17.84 -8.52 21.74
CA GLN A 361 16.81 -7.70 22.36
C GLN A 361 15.66 -8.52 22.92
N ASN A 362 15.23 -9.55 22.19
CA ASN A 362 14.00 -10.28 22.48
C ASN A 362 14.22 -11.59 23.23
N CYS A 363 15.41 -12.22 23.16
CA CYS A 363 15.68 -13.45 23.92
C CYS A 363 15.99 -13.18 25.40
N LYS A 364 15.68 -14.16 26.24
CA LYS A 364 15.86 -14.13 27.69
C LYS A 364 16.55 -15.41 28.21
N GLY A 365 16.87 -15.43 29.49
CA GLY A 365 17.32 -16.64 30.19
C GLY A 365 18.54 -17.31 29.57
N SER A 366 18.45 -18.62 29.37
CA SER A 366 19.53 -19.43 28.81
C SER A 366 19.90 -19.09 27.38
N VAL A 367 18.90 -18.78 26.53
CA VAL A 367 19.11 -18.42 25.13
C VAL A 367 19.94 -17.14 25.02
N TYR A 368 19.63 -16.13 25.83
CA TYR A 368 20.41 -14.89 25.87
C TYR A 368 21.86 -15.14 26.32
N LYS A 369 22.03 -15.94 27.39
CA LYS A 369 23.38 -16.30 27.90
C LYS A 369 24.21 -17.00 26.83
N MET A 370 23.63 -17.96 26.13
CA MET A 370 24.30 -18.68 25.05
C MET A 370 24.68 -17.75 23.91
N LEU A 371 23.73 -16.98 23.40
CA LEU A 371 23.96 -16.05 22.30
C LEU A 371 25.03 -15.01 22.64
N SER A 372 24.95 -14.41 23.83
CA SER A 372 25.95 -13.43 24.28
C SER A 372 27.33 -14.04 24.46
N THR A 373 27.43 -15.28 24.94
CA THR A 373 28.70 -16.01 25.08
C THR A 373 29.35 -16.26 23.72
N VAL A 374 28.57 -16.78 22.74
CA VAL A 374 29.09 -17.05 21.39
C VAL A 374 29.57 -15.74 20.72
N ILE A 375 28.85 -14.64 20.91
CA ILE A 375 29.28 -13.33 20.40
C ILE A 375 30.59 -12.88 21.04
N LEU A 376 30.74 -13.01 22.35
CA LEU A 376 31.95 -12.60 23.07
C LEU A 376 33.16 -13.48 22.77
N LEU A 377 32.97 -14.77 22.47
CA LEU A 377 34.06 -15.64 21.98
C LEU A 377 34.62 -15.15 20.65
N ASN A 378 33.83 -14.47 19.85
CA ASN A 378 34.25 -13.88 18.59
C ASN A 378 34.75 -12.41 18.73
N TYR A 379 34.97 -11.91 19.95
CA TYR A 379 35.44 -10.54 20.21
C TYR A 379 36.64 -10.13 19.36
N PRO A 380 37.71 -10.95 19.18
CA PRO A 380 38.88 -10.56 18.38
C PRO A 380 38.56 -10.21 16.93
N HIS A 381 37.50 -10.82 16.35
CA HIS A 381 37.06 -10.59 14.97
C HIS A 381 36.02 -9.48 14.85
N LEU A 382 35.34 -9.13 15.95
CA LEU A 382 34.23 -8.18 15.97
C LEU A 382 34.64 -6.78 16.41
N HIS A 383 35.64 -6.62 17.27
CA HIS A 383 35.99 -5.34 17.89
C HIS A 383 36.54 -4.31 16.90
N THR A 384 37.08 -4.74 15.78
CA THR A 384 37.58 -3.86 14.69
C THR A 384 36.56 -3.66 13.59
N HIS A 385 35.58 -4.57 13.47
CA HIS A 385 34.62 -4.55 12.37
C HIS A 385 33.47 -3.56 12.64
N PRO A 386 33.06 -2.69 11.68
CA PRO A 386 32.06 -1.64 11.92
C PRO A 386 30.72 -2.17 12.46
N TYR A 387 30.18 -3.24 11.87
CA TYR A 387 28.92 -3.86 12.30
C TYR A 387 29.12 -4.74 13.55
N GLY A 388 30.26 -5.44 13.63
CA GLY A 388 30.60 -6.23 14.83
C GLY A 388 30.67 -5.39 16.10
N LYS A 389 31.25 -4.18 16.04
CA LYS A 389 31.26 -3.23 17.17
C LYS A 389 29.84 -2.88 17.66
N ARG A 390 28.87 -2.72 16.75
CA ARG A 390 27.48 -2.41 17.12
C ARG A 390 26.88 -3.55 17.97
N VAL A 391 27.07 -4.80 17.52
CA VAL A 391 26.56 -5.97 18.24
C VAL A 391 27.26 -6.11 19.60
N LEU A 392 28.57 -5.95 19.67
CA LEU A 392 29.32 -5.98 20.94
C LEU A 392 28.85 -4.88 21.92
N THR A 393 28.65 -3.66 21.43
CA THR A 393 28.14 -2.55 22.23
C THR A 393 26.75 -2.87 22.79
N PHE A 394 25.91 -3.54 22.03
CA PHE A 394 24.58 -3.96 22.46
C PHE A 394 24.66 -4.99 23.62
N VAL A 395 25.51 -6.00 23.49
CA VAL A 395 25.75 -6.99 24.56
C VAL A 395 26.24 -6.33 25.86
N GLN A 396 27.19 -5.39 25.75
CA GLN A 396 27.76 -4.67 26.92
C GLN A 396 26.69 -3.81 27.60
N ARG A 397 25.91 -3.04 26.82
CA ARG A 397 24.84 -2.18 27.38
C ARG A 397 23.81 -3.01 28.16
N ARG A 398 23.39 -4.15 27.61
CA ARG A 398 22.41 -5.00 28.29
C ARG A 398 22.96 -5.61 29.58
N LYS A 399 24.21 -6.08 29.58
CA LYS A 399 24.87 -6.56 30.80
C LYS A 399 24.92 -5.46 31.89
N ASN A 400 25.28 -4.24 31.52
CA ASN A 400 25.35 -3.12 32.46
C ASN A 400 23.97 -2.77 33.05
N CYS A 401 22.90 -2.86 32.24
CA CYS A 401 21.53 -2.65 32.71
C CYS A 401 21.08 -3.76 33.70
N GLU A 402 21.39 -5.01 33.42
CA GLU A 402 21.09 -6.14 34.32
C GLU A 402 21.81 -6.00 35.67
N GLN A 403 23.10 -5.63 35.66
CA GLN A 403 23.88 -5.40 36.89
C GLN A 403 23.31 -4.25 37.73
N ARG A 404 22.90 -3.14 37.09
CA ARG A 404 22.30 -2.01 37.80
C ARG A 404 20.94 -2.36 38.44
N ASN A 405 20.19 -3.25 37.83
CA ASN A 405 18.89 -3.68 38.36
C ASN A 405 19.08 -4.61 39.57
N ILE A 406 20.09 -5.48 39.52
CA ILE A 406 20.43 -6.34 40.65
C ILE A 406 20.90 -5.52 41.86
N SER A 407 21.78 -4.51 41.64
CA SER A 407 22.27 -3.65 42.74
C SER A 407 21.17 -2.79 43.36
N LYS A 408 20.15 -2.39 42.60
CA LYS A 408 18.98 -1.66 43.15
C LYS A 408 18.06 -2.55 43.98
N GLN A 409 17.90 -3.82 43.64
CA GLN A 409 17.08 -4.77 44.40
C GLN A 409 17.75 -5.26 45.67
N GLY A 410 19.08 -5.34 45.69
CA GLY A 410 19.87 -5.69 46.87
C GLY A 410 20.01 -4.56 47.91
N GLY A 411 19.82 -3.30 47.53
CA GLY A 411 19.93 -2.13 48.40
C GLY A 411 18.66 -1.72 49.15
N SER A 412 17.53 -2.39 48.88
CA SER A 412 16.25 -2.13 49.56
C SER A 412 15.90 -3.15 50.65
N ALA A 413 16.83 -4.05 50.97
CA ALA A 413 16.66 -5.11 51.98
C ALA A 413 17.60 -4.94 53.20
N SER A 414 18.14 -3.76 53.39
CA SER A 414 18.97 -3.41 54.59
C SER A 414 18.35 -2.26 55.37
#